data_3ee330a64718437f5bdae098d5bf8846
#
_entry.id   3ee330a64718437f5bdae098d5bf8846
#
_cell.length_a   1.000
_cell.length_b   1.000
_cell.length_c   1.000
_cell.angle_alpha   90.00
_cell.angle_beta   90.00
_cell.angle_gamma   90.00
#
_symmetry.space_group_name_H-M   'P 1'
#
loop_
_entity.id
_entity.type
_entity.pdbx_description
1 polymer ?
#
loop_
_entity_poly.entity_id
_entity_poly.type
_entity_poly.pdbx_seq_one_letter_code
_entity_poly.pdbx_strand_id
1 'polypeptide(L)'
;YRMSLRYSLPVSDGGNVSNLASRNTEYAVVYDFYPNGVMNISSAYSLNAESAVPLSISSILTMSSDLTKATWYGRGPGETYGDKLYNSTVDVFSSSVSDLVPSYLFANGGDRSQTRWLALTDESGTGVLVTSDTNNFAFNLSKQYPHYLAAYASDSMNNPYTVLSIIGAPSGCSVPSTSDQAYLVSDSSIEPGSVLSFSYRIVPVSTTDVSAYK
;
A
#
# COMPACT_ATOMS: atom_id res chain seq x y z
N TYR A 1 -15.45 -9.51 16.39
CA TYR A 1 -14.33 -9.32 17.31
C TYR A 1 -13.55 -8.09 16.91
N ARG A 2 -13.19 -7.22 17.86
CA ARG A 2 -12.41 -6.00 17.61
C ARG A 2 -11.05 -6.08 18.30
N MET A 3 -10.00 -5.72 17.56
CA MET A 3 -8.64 -5.55 18.07
C MET A 3 -8.18 -4.12 17.73
N SER A 4 -7.69 -3.40 18.74
CA SER A 4 -7.16 -2.05 18.56
C SER A 4 -5.71 -2.03 19.01
N LEU A 5 -4.84 -1.50 18.15
CA LEU A 5 -3.41 -1.37 18.41
C LEU A 5 -3.02 0.10 18.26
N ARG A 6 -2.07 0.52 19.08
CA ARG A 6 -1.48 1.87 18.99
C ARG A 6 0.03 1.76 19.09
N TYR A 7 0.72 2.45 18.22
CA TYR A 7 2.16 2.48 18.13
C TYR A 7 2.67 3.91 18.13
N SER A 8 3.84 4.11 18.70
CA SER A 8 4.63 5.32 18.51
C SER A 8 5.80 4.95 17.61
N LEU A 9 5.86 5.57 16.44
CA LEU A 9 6.88 5.31 15.44
C LEU A 9 7.94 6.40 15.52
N PRO A 10 9.19 6.07 15.86
CA PRO A 10 10.26 7.05 15.83
C PRO A 10 10.55 7.47 14.39
N VAL A 11 10.58 8.75 14.13
CA VAL A 11 11.00 9.30 12.85
C VAL A 11 12.48 9.63 12.91
N SER A 12 13.31 8.96 12.10
CA SER A 12 14.73 9.28 12.00
C SER A 12 14.97 10.30 10.87
N ASP A 13 15.70 11.35 11.19
CA ASP A 13 16.21 12.32 10.21
C ASP A 13 17.68 12.02 9.89
N GLY A 14 17.92 10.98 9.11
CA GLY A 14 19.26 10.71 8.57
C GLY A 14 20.33 10.31 9.59
N GLY A 15 19.97 9.74 10.74
CA GLY A 15 20.94 9.11 11.66
C GLY A 15 21.22 9.84 12.98
N ASN A 16 20.56 10.95 13.25
CA ASN A 16 20.70 11.63 14.54
C ASN A 16 19.55 11.24 15.48
N VAL A 17 19.83 10.26 16.35
CA VAL A 17 18.83 9.69 17.29
C VAL A 17 18.59 10.53 18.55
N SER A 18 19.25 11.65 18.72
CA SER A 18 19.25 12.41 19.98
C SER A 18 17.96 13.19 20.28
N ASN A 19 17.01 13.29 19.33
CA ASN A 19 15.75 14.01 19.52
C ASN A 19 14.50 13.23 19.10
N LEU A 20 14.55 11.90 19.15
CA LEU A 20 13.45 11.02 18.71
C LEU A 20 12.14 11.18 19.50
N ALA A 21 12.22 11.61 20.75
CA ALA A 21 11.04 11.68 21.62
C ALA A 21 10.04 12.79 21.24
N SER A 22 10.49 13.84 20.56
CA SER A 22 9.65 14.98 20.15
C SER A 22 9.06 14.85 18.74
N ARG A 23 9.50 13.86 17.96
CA ARG A 23 9.15 13.68 16.55
C ARG A 23 8.42 12.36 16.25
N ASN A 24 7.77 11.79 17.25
CA ASN A 24 7.07 10.53 17.08
C ASN A 24 5.82 10.71 16.23
N THR A 25 5.67 9.89 15.20
CA THR A 25 4.40 9.66 14.54
C THR A 25 3.61 8.63 15.33
N GLU A 26 2.39 8.95 15.71
CA GLU A 26 1.49 7.98 16.30
C GLU A 26 0.73 7.24 15.22
N TYR A 27 0.69 5.93 15.34
CA TYR A 27 -0.09 5.05 14.48
C TYR A 27 -1.10 4.28 15.30
N ALA A 28 -2.36 4.40 14.95
CA ALA A 28 -3.43 3.62 15.51
C ALA A 28 -4.09 2.77 14.42
N VAL A 29 -4.35 1.50 14.71
CA VAL A 29 -5.07 0.60 13.80
C VAL A 29 -6.13 -0.18 14.55
N VAL A 30 -7.31 -0.29 13.94
CA VAL A 30 -8.43 -1.08 14.42
C VAL A 30 -8.76 -2.15 13.39
N TYR A 31 -8.82 -3.38 13.85
CA TYR A 31 -9.27 -4.54 13.08
C TYR A 31 -10.63 -5.01 13.62
N ASP A 32 -11.64 -5.07 12.77
CA ASP A 32 -12.93 -5.67 13.06
C ASP A 32 -13.08 -6.97 12.27
N PHE A 33 -13.14 -8.09 12.99
CA PHE A 33 -13.29 -9.43 12.44
C PHE A 33 -14.75 -9.87 12.53
N TYR A 34 -15.29 -10.34 11.43
CA TYR A 34 -16.66 -10.82 11.32
C TYR A 34 -16.71 -12.34 11.14
N PRO A 35 -17.81 -13.01 11.58
CA PRO A 35 -17.93 -14.48 11.49
C PRO A 35 -17.89 -15.04 10.06
N ASN A 36 -18.20 -14.24 9.06
CA ASN A 36 -18.13 -14.60 7.64
C ASN A 36 -16.71 -14.44 7.04
N GLY A 37 -15.70 -14.20 7.87
CA GLY A 37 -14.31 -14.03 7.44
C GLY A 37 -13.97 -12.62 6.93
N VAL A 38 -14.93 -11.71 6.86
CA VAL A 38 -14.68 -10.32 6.50
C VAL A 38 -13.87 -9.65 7.60
N MET A 39 -12.90 -8.83 7.19
CA MET A 39 -12.10 -8.01 8.09
C MET A 39 -12.12 -6.56 7.62
N ASN A 40 -12.55 -5.65 8.49
CA ASN A 40 -12.40 -4.22 8.29
C ASN A 40 -11.14 -3.73 9.00
N ILE A 41 -10.35 -2.92 8.32
CA ILE A 41 -9.14 -2.33 8.85
C ILE A 41 -9.26 -0.81 8.74
N SER A 42 -9.11 -0.11 9.87
CA SER A 42 -9.09 1.35 9.93
C SER A 42 -7.80 1.81 10.56
N SER A 43 -7.07 2.63 9.85
CA SER A 43 -5.75 3.14 10.24
C SER A 43 -5.77 4.65 10.35
N ALA A 44 -5.08 5.19 11.36
CA ALA A 44 -4.86 6.61 11.54
C ALA A 44 -3.41 6.88 11.91
N TYR A 45 -2.80 7.81 11.20
CA TYR A 45 -1.45 8.30 11.43
C TYR A 45 -1.52 9.76 11.85
N SER A 46 -1.00 10.06 13.03
CA SER A 46 -0.88 11.43 13.52
C SER A 46 0.56 11.89 13.31
N LEU A 47 0.78 12.72 12.31
CA LEU A 47 2.09 13.26 11.98
C LEU A 47 2.42 14.40 12.94
N ASN A 48 3.61 14.41 13.49
CA ASN A 48 4.10 15.54 14.25
C ASN A 48 4.43 16.70 13.28
N ALA A 49 4.14 17.94 13.67
CA ALA A 49 4.43 19.15 12.88
C ALA A 49 5.94 19.32 12.54
N GLU A 50 6.82 18.72 13.34
CA GLU A 50 8.27 18.74 13.13
C GLU A 50 8.79 17.53 12.35
N SER A 51 7.92 16.59 11.98
CA SER A 51 8.30 15.39 11.26
C SER A 51 8.55 15.67 9.79
N ALA A 52 9.49 14.95 9.20
CA ALA A 52 9.60 14.88 7.75
C ALA A 52 8.30 14.31 7.18
N VAL A 53 7.85 14.88 6.08
CA VAL A 53 6.64 14.42 5.37
C VAL A 53 6.94 13.08 4.72
N PRO A 54 6.20 11.99 5.04
CA PRO A 54 6.39 10.72 4.38
C PRO A 54 5.89 10.79 2.93
N LEU A 55 6.57 10.11 2.03
CA LEU A 55 6.15 10.03 0.62
C LEU A 55 4.88 9.18 0.44
N SER A 56 4.70 8.18 1.28
CA SER A 56 3.51 7.34 1.28
C SER A 56 3.27 6.71 2.65
N ILE A 57 2.02 6.34 2.92
CA ILE A 57 1.61 5.59 4.11
C ILE A 57 0.85 4.37 3.64
N SER A 58 1.31 3.18 4.05
CA SER A 58 0.76 1.92 3.59
C SER A 58 0.64 0.89 4.71
N SER A 59 -0.31 -0.02 4.53
CA SER A 59 -0.38 -1.29 5.26
C SER A 59 0.25 -2.38 4.41
N ILE A 60 1.22 -3.10 4.95
CA ILE A 60 1.90 -4.20 4.27
C ILE A 60 1.36 -5.51 4.84
N LEU A 61 0.84 -6.36 3.98
CA LEU A 61 0.24 -7.64 4.30
C LEU A 61 1.04 -8.76 3.64
N THR A 62 1.37 -9.78 4.42
CA THR A 62 1.95 -11.02 3.91
C THR A 62 0.83 -12.00 3.61
N MET A 63 0.68 -12.36 2.35
CA MET A 63 -0.37 -13.22 1.83
C MET A 63 0.19 -14.58 1.45
N SER A 64 -0.68 -15.60 1.30
CA SER A 64 -0.26 -16.92 0.80
C SER A 64 0.46 -16.81 -0.54
N SER A 65 1.48 -17.63 -0.73
CA SER A 65 2.22 -17.77 -2.00
C SER A 65 1.34 -18.18 -3.18
N ASP A 66 0.22 -18.85 -2.90
CA ASP A 66 -0.71 -19.37 -3.91
C ASP A 66 -1.57 -18.28 -4.53
N LEU A 67 -1.66 -17.12 -3.87
CA LEU A 67 -2.37 -15.95 -4.39
C LEU A 67 -1.49 -15.26 -5.45
N THR A 68 -1.62 -15.73 -6.67
CA THR A 68 -0.76 -15.35 -7.80
C THR A 68 -1.45 -14.51 -8.86
N LYS A 69 -2.79 -14.39 -8.81
CA LYS A 69 -3.59 -13.62 -9.77
C LYS A 69 -4.16 -12.37 -9.12
N ALA A 70 -3.95 -11.24 -9.77
CA ALA A 70 -4.55 -9.97 -9.39
C ALA A 70 -5.52 -9.51 -10.46
N THR A 71 -6.73 -9.14 -10.05
CA THR A 71 -7.72 -8.45 -10.89
C THR A 71 -8.17 -7.20 -10.16
N TRP A 72 -8.13 -6.05 -10.81
CA TRP A 72 -8.50 -4.80 -10.15
C TRP A 72 -9.32 -3.88 -11.04
N TYR A 73 -10.17 -3.08 -10.43
CA TYR A 73 -10.83 -1.96 -11.05
C TYR A 73 -10.17 -0.66 -10.58
N GLY A 74 -9.45 -0.02 -11.45
CA GLY A 74 -8.64 1.13 -11.14
C GLY A 74 -7.86 1.62 -12.34
N ARG A 75 -6.80 2.37 -12.10
CA ARG A 75 -5.88 2.76 -13.17
C ARG A 75 -4.92 1.63 -13.50
N GLY A 76 -4.61 1.53 -14.79
CA GLY A 76 -3.71 0.51 -15.32
C GLY A 76 -3.56 0.63 -16.85
N PRO A 77 -3.00 -0.44 -17.48
CA PRO A 77 -2.48 -1.69 -16.90
C PRO A 77 -1.14 -1.52 -16.19
N GLY A 78 -0.33 -0.52 -16.58
CA GLY A 78 0.98 -0.24 -16.00
C GLY A 78 0.92 0.38 -14.62
N GLU A 79 2.09 0.67 -14.06
CA GLU A 79 2.20 1.40 -12.80
C GLU A 79 1.70 2.83 -12.92
N THR A 80 1.10 3.33 -11.85
CA THR A 80 0.56 4.68 -11.80
C THR A 80 0.81 5.31 -10.43
N TYR A 81 1.21 6.57 -10.43
CA TYR A 81 1.45 7.41 -9.27
C TYR A 81 0.70 8.72 -9.42
N GLY A 82 0.63 9.54 -8.40
CA GLY A 82 -0.04 10.83 -8.46
C GLY A 82 0.47 11.72 -9.60
N ASP A 83 1.75 11.62 -9.93
CA ASP A 83 2.44 12.36 -10.98
C ASP A 83 2.57 11.59 -12.32
N LYS A 84 2.10 10.34 -12.38
CA LYS A 84 2.20 9.47 -13.57
C LYS A 84 0.84 8.84 -13.90
N LEU A 85 -0.11 9.67 -14.29
CA LEU A 85 -1.48 9.23 -14.60
C LEU A 85 -1.78 9.19 -16.10
N TYR A 86 -1.05 9.92 -16.91
CA TYR A 86 -1.37 10.17 -18.32
C TYR A 86 -1.34 8.94 -19.22
N ASN A 87 -0.54 7.92 -18.88
CA ASN A 87 -0.41 6.69 -19.65
C ASN A 87 -1.32 5.56 -19.14
N SER A 88 -2.37 5.91 -18.42
CA SER A 88 -3.25 4.95 -17.79
C SER A 88 -4.72 5.27 -18.04
N THR A 89 -5.54 4.24 -18.15
CA THR A 89 -6.99 4.33 -18.20
C THR A 89 -7.58 3.73 -16.93
N VAL A 90 -8.85 4.02 -16.67
CA VAL A 90 -9.62 3.39 -15.61
C VAL A 90 -10.45 2.29 -16.23
N ASP A 91 -10.15 1.05 -15.87
CA ASP A 91 -10.85 -0.14 -16.38
C ASP A 91 -10.65 -1.31 -15.40
N VAL A 92 -11.18 -2.47 -15.75
CA VAL A 92 -10.87 -3.74 -15.08
C VAL A 92 -9.67 -4.38 -15.77
N PHE A 93 -8.61 -4.60 -15.00
CA PHE A 93 -7.39 -5.24 -15.47
C PHE A 93 -7.12 -6.53 -14.70
N SER A 94 -6.42 -7.45 -15.34
CA SER A 94 -5.94 -8.68 -14.71
C SER A 94 -4.49 -8.95 -15.09
N SER A 95 -3.72 -9.48 -14.14
CA SER A 95 -2.32 -9.83 -14.34
C SER A 95 -1.88 -10.90 -13.35
N SER A 96 -0.79 -11.58 -13.64
CA SER A 96 -0.08 -12.34 -12.60
C SER A 96 0.64 -11.38 -11.64
N VAL A 97 0.81 -11.79 -10.39
CA VAL A 97 1.58 -11.00 -9.41
C VAL A 97 3.02 -10.77 -9.90
N SER A 98 3.63 -11.77 -10.56
CA SER A 98 5.00 -11.67 -11.09
C SER A 98 5.14 -10.61 -12.18
N ASP A 99 4.11 -10.41 -13.01
CA ASP A 99 4.13 -9.44 -14.09
C ASP A 99 3.87 -8.00 -13.62
N LEU A 100 3.35 -7.86 -12.40
CA LEU A 100 3.12 -6.55 -11.77
C LEU A 100 4.39 -5.95 -11.17
N VAL A 101 5.42 -6.77 -10.96
CA VAL A 101 6.71 -6.31 -10.42
C VAL A 101 7.48 -5.61 -11.53
N PRO A 102 7.87 -4.34 -11.36
CA PRO A 102 8.63 -3.64 -12.37
C PRO A 102 10.03 -4.24 -12.53
N SER A 103 10.54 -4.25 -13.76
CA SER A 103 11.85 -4.83 -14.09
C SER A 103 13.05 -3.97 -13.69
N TYR A 104 12.83 -2.76 -13.22
CA TYR A 104 13.90 -1.86 -12.78
C TYR A 104 14.19 -2.05 -11.28
N LEU A 105 15.40 -1.69 -10.87
CA LEU A 105 16.02 -2.05 -9.59
C LEU A 105 15.44 -1.36 -8.34
N PHE A 106 14.44 -0.48 -8.45
CA PHE A 106 13.91 0.22 -7.30
C PHE A 106 12.70 -0.48 -6.70
N ALA A 107 12.83 -0.92 -5.47
CA ALA A 107 11.89 -1.76 -4.75
C ALA A 107 10.52 -1.11 -4.46
N ASN A 108 10.35 0.17 -4.73
CA ASN A 108 9.11 0.90 -4.46
C ASN A 108 8.31 1.19 -5.75
N GLY A 109 8.63 0.54 -6.86
CA GLY A 109 7.89 0.66 -8.10
C GLY A 109 6.70 -0.29 -8.15
N GLY A 110 5.78 -0.03 -9.08
CA GLY A 110 4.68 -0.94 -9.40
C GLY A 110 3.35 -0.62 -8.76
N ASP A 111 3.15 0.57 -8.21
CA ASP A 111 1.87 0.98 -7.64
C ASP A 111 0.78 1.10 -8.71
N ARG A 112 -0.46 0.77 -8.34
CA ARG A 112 -1.68 1.01 -9.11
C ARG A 112 -2.60 1.91 -8.30
N SER A 113 -2.67 3.15 -8.71
CA SER A 113 -3.44 4.19 -8.01
C SER A 113 -4.90 4.22 -8.43
N GLN A 114 -5.72 4.96 -7.70
CA GLN A 114 -7.14 5.12 -7.95
C GLN A 114 -7.87 3.78 -8.13
N THR A 115 -7.51 2.78 -7.32
CA THR A 115 -8.13 1.46 -7.30
C THR A 115 -9.39 1.50 -6.45
N ARG A 116 -10.49 0.96 -6.98
CA ARG A 116 -11.77 0.84 -6.29
C ARG A 116 -11.89 -0.50 -5.57
N TRP A 117 -11.41 -1.54 -6.24
CA TRP A 117 -11.30 -2.87 -5.65
C TRP A 117 -10.14 -3.65 -6.28
N LEU A 118 -9.60 -4.58 -5.52
CA LEU A 118 -8.57 -5.53 -5.92
C LEU A 118 -8.96 -6.92 -5.45
N ALA A 119 -9.10 -7.86 -6.38
CA ALA A 119 -9.17 -9.29 -6.08
C ALA A 119 -7.79 -9.91 -6.24
N LEU A 120 -7.32 -10.60 -5.20
CA LEU A 120 -6.07 -11.37 -5.19
C LEU A 120 -6.43 -12.82 -4.94
N THR A 121 -6.24 -13.68 -5.95
CA THR A 121 -6.73 -15.06 -5.94
C THR A 121 -5.64 -16.06 -6.36
N ASP A 122 -5.91 -17.31 -6.05
CA ASP A 122 -5.23 -18.46 -6.64
C ASP A 122 -5.79 -18.80 -8.02
N GLU A 123 -5.30 -19.89 -8.61
CA GLU A 123 -5.75 -20.39 -9.91
C GLU A 123 -7.22 -20.87 -9.93
N SER A 124 -7.76 -21.24 -8.76
CA SER A 124 -9.15 -21.66 -8.61
C SER A 124 -10.15 -20.50 -8.43
N GLY A 125 -9.63 -19.29 -8.24
CA GLY A 125 -10.44 -18.11 -7.88
C GLY A 125 -10.67 -17.95 -6.38
N THR A 126 -10.02 -18.76 -5.54
CA THR A 126 -10.08 -18.61 -4.08
C THR A 126 -9.08 -17.58 -3.63
N GLY A 127 -9.49 -16.67 -2.76
CA GLY A 127 -8.62 -15.60 -2.28
C GLY A 127 -9.34 -14.51 -1.52
N VAL A 128 -8.96 -13.28 -1.78
CA VAL A 128 -9.50 -12.10 -1.09
C VAL A 128 -9.86 -10.99 -2.08
N LEU A 129 -10.91 -10.27 -1.74
CA LEU A 129 -11.28 -8.99 -2.37
C LEU A 129 -10.98 -7.87 -1.37
N VAL A 130 -10.20 -6.90 -1.81
CA VAL A 130 -9.92 -5.67 -1.08
C VAL A 130 -10.77 -4.54 -1.65
N THR A 131 -11.51 -3.87 -0.79
CA THR A 131 -12.33 -2.69 -1.14
C THR A 131 -12.10 -1.57 -0.15
N SER A 132 -12.43 -0.33 -0.52
CA SER A 132 -12.48 0.80 0.40
C SER A 132 -13.85 1.46 0.31
N ASP A 133 -14.43 1.77 1.46
CA ASP A 133 -15.76 2.40 1.55
C ASP A 133 -15.67 3.94 1.42
N THR A 134 -14.49 4.51 1.57
CA THR A 134 -14.32 5.97 1.68
C THR A 134 -13.69 6.61 0.47
N ASN A 135 -12.68 6.00 -0.10
CA ASN A 135 -11.90 6.55 -1.22
C ASN A 135 -11.22 5.44 -2.01
N ASN A 136 -10.79 5.79 -3.21
CA ASN A 136 -9.86 4.96 -3.94
C ASN A 136 -8.56 4.81 -3.15
N PHE A 137 -7.95 3.65 -3.24
CA PHE A 137 -6.62 3.38 -2.68
C PHE A 137 -5.61 3.13 -3.80
N ALA A 138 -4.35 3.07 -3.46
CA ALA A 138 -3.34 2.48 -4.34
C ALA A 138 -2.91 1.12 -3.77
N PHE A 139 -2.45 0.22 -4.62
CA PHE A 139 -1.86 -1.03 -4.19
C PHE A 139 -0.56 -1.32 -4.91
N ASN A 140 0.27 -2.11 -4.24
CA ASN A 140 1.45 -2.74 -4.81
C ASN A 140 1.43 -4.22 -4.49
N LEU A 141 1.82 -5.05 -5.47
CA LEU A 141 1.95 -6.49 -5.31
C LEU A 141 3.37 -6.92 -5.70
N SER A 142 3.99 -7.70 -4.87
CA SER A 142 5.36 -8.14 -5.03
C SER A 142 5.56 -9.52 -4.42
N LYS A 143 6.60 -10.22 -4.87
CA LYS A 143 7.16 -11.39 -4.20
C LYS A 143 8.32 -11.03 -3.27
N GLN A 144 8.61 -9.74 -3.13
CA GLN A 144 9.70 -9.23 -2.31
C GLN A 144 9.15 -8.21 -1.30
N TYR A 145 9.71 -8.20 -0.11
CA TYR A 145 9.46 -7.10 0.81
C TYR A 145 10.07 -5.81 0.25
N PRO A 146 9.47 -4.65 0.55
CA PRO A 146 10.07 -3.36 0.20
C PRO A 146 11.53 -3.29 0.62
N HIS A 147 12.37 -2.70 -0.21
CA HIS A 147 13.84 -2.72 -0.08
C HIS A 147 14.36 -2.25 1.29
N TYR A 148 13.66 -1.32 1.95
CA TYR A 148 14.04 -0.87 3.30
C TYR A 148 13.85 -1.94 4.38
N LEU A 149 12.98 -2.94 4.15
CA LEU A 149 12.86 -4.13 5.00
C LEU A 149 13.86 -5.21 4.59
N ALA A 150 14.28 -5.23 3.33
CA ALA A 150 15.22 -6.18 2.77
C ALA A 150 16.66 -5.97 3.25
N ALA A 151 17.03 -4.77 3.68
CA ALA A 151 18.36 -4.48 4.21
C ALA A 151 18.69 -5.30 5.49
N TYR A 152 17.67 -5.87 6.13
CA TYR A 152 17.82 -6.71 7.31
C TYR A 152 17.58 -8.20 7.05
N ALA A 153 17.21 -8.60 5.85
CA ALA A 153 16.95 -9.98 5.49
C ALA A 153 17.80 -10.36 4.27
N SER A 154 18.85 -11.13 4.49
CA SER A 154 19.64 -11.77 3.42
C SER A 154 18.79 -12.66 2.49
N ASP A 155 17.55 -12.96 2.86
CA ASP A 155 16.61 -13.83 2.18
C ASP A 155 15.49 -13.11 1.42
N SER A 156 15.59 -11.80 1.24
CA SER A 156 14.55 -10.99 0.58
C SER A 156 14.26 -11.42 -0.87
N MET A 157 15.21 -12.05 -1.52
CA MET A 157 15.06 -12.58 -2.89
C MET A 157 14.27 -13.89 -2.99
N ASN A 158 14.11 -14.62 -1.87
CA ASN A 158 13.43 -15.92 -1.81
C ASN A 158 12.18 -15.89 -0.92
N ASN A 159 11.52 -14.76 -0.82
CA ASN A 159 10.27 -14.67 -0.05
C ASN A 159 9.22 -15.60 -0.71
N PRO A 160 8.76 -16.65 -0.02
CA PRO A 160 7.76 -17.54 -0.58
C PRO A 160 6.37 -16.93 -0.62
N TYR A 161 6.17 -15.79 0.04
CA TYR A 161 4.86 -15.15 0.18
C TYR A 161 4.58 -14.12 -0.91
N THR A 162 3.31 -13.84 -1.14
CA THR A 162 2.89 -12.65 -1.87
C THR A 162 2.77 -11.49 -0.89
N VAL A 163 3.41 -10.37 -1.20
CA VAL A 163 3.37 -9.15 -0.39
C VAL A 163 2.39 -8.18 -1.04
N LEU A 164 1.36 -7.79 -0.30
CA LEU A 164 0.37 -6.81 -0.70
C LEU A 164 0.55 -5.55 0.14
N SER A 165 0.81 -4.43 -0.50
CA SER A 165 0.78 -3.11 0.13
C SER A 165 -0.50 -2.40 -0.26
N ILE A 166 -1.27 -1.97 0.73
CA ILE A 166 -2.44 -1.08 0.56
C ILE A 166 -2.01 0.32 0.97
N ILE A 167 -2.03 1.24 0.01
CA ILE A 167 -1.51 2.59 0.16
C ILE A 167 -2.70 3.54 0.32
N GLY A 168 -2.85 4.11 1.50
CA GLY A 168 -3.97 4.97 1.86
C GLY A 168 -3.72 6.45 1.64
N ALA A 169 -2.45 6.85 1.54
CA ALA A 169 -2.07 8.21 1.19
C ALA A 169 -1.34 8.20 -0.17
N PRO A 170 -1.53 9.22 -0.99
CA PRO A 170 -0.94 9.24 -2.30
C PRO A 170 0.58 9.12 -2.23
N SER A 171 1.09 8.25 -3.06
CA SER A 171 2.50 8.20 -3.40
C SER A 171 2.68 8.89 -4.75
N GLY A 172 3.63 9.74 -4.84
CA GLY A 172 3.98 10.41 -6.08
C GLY A 172 5.08 11.41 -5.80
N CYS A 173 6.28 11.06 -6.21
CA CYS A 173 7.41 11.94 -6.19
C CYS A 173 8.01 11.93 -7.58
N SER A 174 7.86 13.00 -8.32
CA SER A 174 8.61 13.17 -9.54
C SER A 174 10.06 13.46 -9.17
N VAL A 175 10.86 12.44 -9.30
CA VAL A 175 12.33 12.46 -9.37
C VAL A 175 13.06 13.23 -8.28
N PRO A 176 13.90 12.57 -7.54
CA PRO A 176 14.97 13.22 -6.85
C PRO A 176 15.99 13.72 -7.87
N SER A 177 15.92 14.95 -8.24
CA SER A 177 17.16 15.61 -8.59
C SER A 177 17.97 15.76 -7.31
N THR A 178 19.24 15.67 -7.41
CA THR A 178 20.22 15.74 -6.33
C THR A 178 20.25 17.08 -5.58
N SER A 179 19.25 17.91 -5.71
CA SER A 179 19.11 19.21 -5.06
C SER A 179 17.74 19.34 -4.42
N ASP A 180 17.68 19.00 -3.18
CA ASP A 180 16.91 19.62 -2.09
C ASP A 180 15.38 19.74 -2.14
N GLN A 181 14.68 19.44 -3.22
CA GLN A 181 13.22 19.42 -3.19
C GLN A 181 12.67 18.31 -4.11
N ALA A 182 12.16 17.28 -3.48
CA ALA A 182 11.21 16.40 -4.14
C ALA A 182 10.02 17.26 -4.60
N TYR A 183 9.78 17.33 -5.90
CA TYR A 183 8.57 17.95 -6.42
C TYR A 183 7.39 17.03 -6.10
N LEU A 184 6.80 17.23 -4.94
CA LEU A 184 5.52 16.63 -4.61
C LEU A 184 4.48 17.29 -5.52
N VAL A 185 3.67 16.48 -6.18
CA VAL A 185 2.49 16.99 -6.86
C VAL A 185 1.59 17.60 -5.79
N SER A 186 1.14 18.83 -5.97
CA SER A 186 0.42 19.63 -4.97
C SER A 186 -0.76 18.89 -4.33
N ASP A 187 -1.41 18.01 -5.08
CA ASP A 187 -2.56 17.21 -4.61
C ASP A 187 -2.16 15.95 -3.81
N SER A 188 -0.87 15.69 -3.68
CA SER A 188 -0.33 14.52 -2.97
C SER A 188 0.52 14.89 -1.75
N SER A 189 0.54 16.15 -1.36
CA SER A 189 1.29 16.59 -0.19
C SER A 189 0.60 16.16 1.10
N ILE A 190 1.35 15.45 1.93
CA ILE A 190 0.95 15.16 3.30
C ILE A 190 1.45 16.30 4.16
N GLU A 191 0.53 17.07 4.78
CA GLU A 191 0.91 18.22 5.58
C GLU A 191 1.47 17.79 6.95
N PRO A 192 2.59 18.36 7.41
CA PRO A 192 3.08 18.15 8.77
C PRO A 192 2.01 18.51 9.81
N GLY A 193 1.89 17.71 10.86
CA GLY A 193 0.90 17.91 11.91
C GLY A 193 -0.51 17.43 11.55
N SER A 194 -0.72 16.86 10.36
CA SER A 194 -2.01 16.32 9.95
C SER A 194 -2.27 14.94 10.54
N VAL A 195 -3.55 14.57 10.57
CA VAL A 195 -3.99 13.19 10.83
C VAL A 195 -4.45 12.59 9.51
N LEU A 196 -3.76 11.55 9.08
CA LEU A 196 -4.13 10.80 7.90
C LEU A 196 -4.84 9.53 8.32
N SER A 197 -6.03 9.32 7.81
CA SER A 197 -6.78 8.09 8.07
C SER A 197 -7.20 7.44 6.76
N PHE A 198 -7.11 6.14 6.72
CA PHE A 198 -7.68 5.34 5.64
C PHE A 198 -8.23 4.04 6.18
N SER A 199 -9.24 3.52 5.50
CA SER A 199 -9.86 2.27 5.83
C SER A 199 -10.06 1.42 4.59
N TYR A 200 -9.98 0.12 4.79
CA TYR A 200 -10.24 -0.85 3.75
C TYR A 200 -10.82 -2.12 4.36
N ARG A 201 -11.43 -2.90 3.50
CA ARG A 201 -12.08 -4.17 3.86
C ARG A 201 -11.43 -5.29 3.07
N ILE A 202 -11.20 -6.42 3.74
CA ILE A 202 -10.81 -7.67 3.12
C ILE A 202 -11.97 -8.64 3.22
N VAL A 203 -12.40 -9.17 2.08
CA VAL A 203 -13.54 -10.09 1.96
C VAL A 203 -13.02 -11.38 1.35
N PRO A 204 -13.24 -12.56 1.97
CA PRO A 204 -12.96 -13.84 1.34
C PRO A 204 -13.78 -14.01 0.07
N VAL A 205 -13.15 -14.50 -1.00
CA VAL A 205 -13.82 -14.80 -2.27
C VAL A 205 -13.43 -16.19 -2.77
N SER A 206 -14.32 -16.80 -3.57
CA SER A 206 -14.09 -18.11 -4.17
C SER A 206 -14.73 -18.16 -5.56
N THR A 207 -14.40 -17.18 -6.41
CA THR A 207 -14.94 -17.08 -7.75
C THR A 207 -13.96 -16.44 -8.70
N THR A 208 -13.96 -16.87 -9.94
CA THR A 208 -13.25 -16.21 -11.05
C THR A 208 -14.12 -15.19 -11.79
N ASP A 209 -15.40 -15.10 -11.43
CA ASP A 209 -16.33 -14.14 -12.06
C ASP A 209 -16.14 -12.75 -11.47
N VAL A 210 -15.47 -11.89 -12.22
CA VAL A 210 -15.22 -10.50 -11.84
C VAL A 210 -16.49 -9.66 -11.70
N SER A 211 -17.61 -10.10 -12.26
CA SER A 211 -18.90 -9.40 -12.10
C SER A 211 -19.42 -9.46 -10.67
N ALA A 212 -18.98 -10.45 -9.89
CA ALA A 212 -19.30 -10.59 -8.48
C ALA A 212 -18.58 -9.54 -7.59
N TYR A 213 -17.59 -8.81 -8.13
CA TYR A 213 -16.82 -7.81 -7.40
C TYR A 213 -17.36 -6.37 -7.58
N LYS A 214 -18.41 -6.20 -8.36
CA LYS A 214 -19.04 -4.90 -8.64
C LYS A 214 -20.02 -4.46 -7.55
#